data_9044d79165aa49516959caafe38af47d
#
_entry.id   9044d79165aa49516959caafe38af47d
#
_cell.length_a   1.000
_cell.length_b   1.000
_cell.length_c   1.000
_cell.angle_alpha   90.00
_cell.angle_beta   90.00
_cell.angle_gamma   90.00
#
_symmetry.space_group_name_H-M   'P 1'
#
loop_
_entity.id
_entity.type
_entity.pdbx_description
1 polymer ?
#
loop_
_entity_poly.entity_id
_entity_poly.type
_entity_poly.pdbx_seq_one_letter_code
_entity_poly.pdbx_strand_id
1 'polypeptide(L)'
;VTFEIFPDRSLSIVTFAGPFTVEETEATLASFRAQGGQSYPCIFEFDRPVANFRPENIKRLVSEMAPAGGGRPTAFVGDNDLSFEVCDAIVRYIGQPGRVRAFRRHDEAETWLKERLAGRG
;
A
#
# COMPACT_ATOMS: atom_id res chain seq x y z
N VAL A 1 3.71 0.52 12.20
CA VAL A 1 3.71 0.00 10.83
C VAL A 1 4.37 -1.37 10.82
N THR A 2 3.69 -2.34 10.25
CA THR A 2 4.18 -3.72 10.17
C THR A 2 4.04 -4.25 8.75
N PHE A 3 4.67 -5.38 8.44
CA PHE A 3 4.48 -6.01 7.14
C PHE A 3 4.58 -7.53 7.26
N GLU A 4 3.97 -8.22 6.30
CA GLU A 4 4.09 -9.68 6.14
C GLU A 4 4.26 -10.00 4.66
N ILE A 5 5.06 -11.02 4.38
CA ILE A 5 5.30 -11.49 3.02
C ILE A 5 4.77 -12.91 2.91
N PHE A 6 3.93 -13.16 1.92
CA PHE A 6 3.30 -14.47 1.69
C PHE A 6 3.73 -15.02 0.33
N PRO A 7 4.91 -15.66 0.24
CA PRO A 7 5.42 -16.17 -1.06
C PRO A 7 4.46 -17.16 -1.72
N ASP A 8 3.80 -18.00 -0.93
CA ASP A 8 2.85 -19.00 -1.45
C ASP A 8 1.63 -18.36 -2.11
N ARG A 9 1.30 -17.14 -1.72
CA ARG A 9 0.17 -16.40 -2.28
C ARG A 9 0.60 -15.33 -3.28
N SER A 10 1.91 -15.21 -3.51
CA SER A 10 2.49 -14.14 -4.34
C SER A 10 1.97 -12.78 -3.92
N LEU A 11 2.06 -12.49 -2.62
CA LEU A 11 1.46 -11.31 -2.03
C LEU A 11 2.30 -10.81 -0.86
N SER A 12 2.38 -9.49 -0.70
CA SER A 12 2.91 -8.88 0.51
C SER A 12 1.91 -7.83 1.02
N ILE A 13 1.89 -7.63 2.34
CA ILE A 13 0.95 -6.71 2.99
C ILE A 13 1.72 -5.82 3.97
N VAL A 14 1.53 -4.50 3.84
CA VAL A 14 2.06 -3.52 4.79
C VAL A 14 0.87 -2.90 5.52
N THR A 15 0.86 -2.95 6.85
CA THR A 15 -0.27 -2.50 7.67
C THR A 15 0.09 -1.27 8.49
N PHE A 16 -0.74 -0.24 8.39
CA PHE A 16 -0.68 0.98 9.19
C PHE A 16 -1.82 0.92 10.21
N ALA A 17 -1.51 0.51 11.43
CA ALA A 17 -2.50 0.30 12.49
C ALA A 17 -2.37 1.40 13.54
N GLY A 18 -3.05 2.50 13.33
CA GLY A 18 -3.03 3.65 14.24
C GLY A 18 -2.04 4.73 13.80
N PRO A 19 -1.67 5.66 14.72
CA PRO A 19 -0.75 6.74 14.39
C PRO A 19 0.63 6.21 13.97
N PHE A 20 1.23 6.87 13.00
CA PHE A 20 2.57 6.51 12.53
C PHE A 20 3.31 7.77 12.09
N THR A 21 4.65 7.70 12.05
CA THR A 21 5.50 8.79 11.58
C THR A 21 6.07 8.44 10.22
N VAL A 22 6.55 9.45 9.50
CA VAL A 22 7.22 9.22 8.21
C VAL A 22 8.50 8.42 8.44
N GLU A 23 9.22 8.70 9.51
CA GLU A 23 10.46 8.01 9.86
C GLU A 23 10.22 6.53 10.15
N GLU A 24 9.14 6.21 10.86
CA GLU A 24 8.76 4.82 11.12
C GLU A 24 8.42 4.11 9.81
N THR A 25 7.69 4.79 8.92
CA THR A 25 7.32 4.23 7.61
C THR A 25 8.56 3.96 6.77
N GLU A 26 9.50 4.92 6.72
CA GLU A 26 10.74 4.76 5.97
C GLU A 26 11.54 3.54 6.47
N ALA A 27 11.68 3.41 7.79
CA ALA A 27 12.41 2.29 8.39
C ALA A 27 11.74 0.94 8.08
N THR A 28 10.41 0.89 8.20
CA THR A 28 9.65 -0.33 7.94
C THR A 28 9.75 -0.73 6.47
N LEU A 29 9.60 0.21 5.54
CA LEU A 29 9.69 -0.08 4.12
C LEU A 29 11.10 -0.45 3.68
N ALA A 30 12.14 0.10 4.32
CA ALA A 30 13.51 -0.33 4.06
C ALA A 30 13.70 -1.81 4.43
N SER A 31 13.18 -2.21 5.59
CA SER A 31 13.21 -3.60 6.03
C SER A 31 12.39 -4.50 5.09
N PHE A 32 11.21 -4.03 4.67
CA PHE A 32 10.34 -4.72 3.73
C PHE A 32 11.06 -5.00 2.40
N ARG A 33 11.73 -4.00 1.85
CA ARG A 33 12.51 -4.17 0.60
C ARG A 33 13.68 -5.13 0.80
N ALA A 34 14.38 -5.03 1.93
CA ALA A 34 15.51 -5.90 2.24
C ALA A 34 15.09 -7.37 2.31
N GLN A 35 13.86 -7.65 2.71
CA GLN A 35 13.33 -9.01 2.80
C GLN A 35 12.62 -9.46 1.52
N GLY A 36 12.67 -8.68 0.45
CA GLY A 36 12.13 -9.07 -0.83
C GLY A 36 10.64 -8.80 -1.03
N GLY A 37 10.03 -7.97 -0.17
CA GLY A 37 8.60 -7.67 -0.27
C GLY A 37 8.19 -7.05 -1.59
N GLN A 38 9.06 -6.27 -2.21
CA GLN A 38 8.79 -5.62 -3.49
C GLN A 38 8.76 -6.59 -4.67
N SER A 39 9.14 -7.85 -4.46
CA SER A 39 9.07 -8.89 -5.50
C SER A 39 7.65 -9.37 -5.76
N TYR A 40 6.69 -8.99 -4.91
CA TYR A 40 5.30 -9.42 -5.00
C TYR A 40 4.36 -8.22 -5.11
N PRO A 41 3.16 -8.40 -5.69
CA PRO A 41 2.11 -7.40 -5.58
C PRO A 41 1.87 -7.08 -4.10
N CYS A 42 1.59 -5.81 -3.79
CA CYS A 42 1.52 -5.35 -2.42
C CYS A 42 0.17 -4.72 -2.09
N ILE A 43 -0.30 -4.94 -0.85
CA ILE A 43 -1.44 -4.25 -0.28
C ILE A 43 -0.94 -3.38 0.86
N PHE A 44 -1.25 -2.07 0.80
CA PHE A 44 -1.04 -1.15 1.92
C PHE A 44 -2.37 -0.98 2.64
N GLU A 45 -2.49 -1.48 3.87
CA GLU A 45 -3.72 -1.42 4.66
C GLU A 45 -3.64 -0.35 5.74
N PHE A 46 -4.68 0.47 5.84
CA PHE A 46 -4.84 1.49 6.88
C PHE A 46 -6.00 1.06 7.77
N ASP A 47 -5.69 0.34 8.86
CA ASP A 47 -6.69 -0.30 9.74
C ASP A 47 -7.46 0.69 10.60
N ARG A 48 -6.89 1.86 10.88
CA ARG A 48 -7.51 2.85 11.77
C ARG A 48 -7.44 4.23 11.15
N PRO A 49 -8.36 5.15 11.52
CA PRO A 49 -8.30 6.52 11.02
C PRO A 49 -6.95 7.15 11.30
N VAL A 50 -6.37 7.77 10.30
CA VAL A 50 -5.06 8.40 10.39
C VAL A 50 -5.25 9.86 10.77
N ALA A 51 -5.45 10.12 12.07
CA ALA A 51 -5.83 11.43 12.56
C ALA A 51 -4.76 12.51 12.39
N ASN A 52 -3.49 12.12 12.30
CA ASN A 52 -2.37 13.04 12.17
C ASN A 52 -1.80 13.11 10.76
N PHE A 53 -2.54 12.63 9.77
CA PHE A 53 -2.09 12.60 8.38
C PHE A 53 -2.27 13.98 7.74
N ARG A 54 -1.18 14.59 7.30
CA ARG A 54 -1.19 15.92 6.70
C ARG A 54 -0.87 15.85 5.21
N PRO A 55 -1.42 16.75 4.40
CA PRO A 55 -1.14 16.77 2.95
C PRO A 55 0.34 16.82 2.60
N GLU A 56 1.15 17.57 3.36
CA GLU A 56 2.60 17.64 3.11
C GLU A 56 3.31 16.31 3.36
N ASN A 57 2.73 15.43 4.19
CA ASN A 57 3.28 14.12 4.45
C ASN A 57 2.95 13.11 3.35
N ILE A 58 1.88 13.36 2.60
CA ILE A 58 1.48 12.47 1.50
C ILE A 58 2.61 12.33 0.49
N LYS A 59 3.22 13.46 0.12
CA LYS A 59 4.30 13.46 -0.86
C LYS A 59 5.49 12.59 -0.42
N ARG A 60 5.89 12.70 0.85
CA ARG A 60 6.99 11.90 1.38
C ARG A 60 6.63 10.42 1.43
N LEU A 61 5.40 10.11 1.90
CA LEU A 61 4.94 8.73 1.97
C LEU A 61 4.85 8.09 0.59
N VAL A 62 4.34 8.81 -0.39
CA VAL A 62 4.25 8.30 -1.76
C VAL A 62 5.64 8.01 -2.31
N SER A 63 6.61 8.88 -2.03
CA SER A 63 7.99 8.67 -2.48
C SER A 63 8.59 7.38 -1.91
N GLU A 64 8.15 6.96 -0.72
CA GLU A 64 8.60 5.71 -0.11
C GLU A 64 7.79 4.50 -0.60
N MET A 65 6.48 4.67 -0.74
CA MET A 65 5.58 3.58 -1.11
C MET A 65 5.72 3.14 -2.57
N ALA A 66 5.89 4.10 -3.48
CA ALA A 66 5.99 3.78 -4.90
C ALA A 66 7.19 2.88 -5.23
N PRO A 67 8.41 3.17 -4.74
CA PRO A 67 9.53 2.25 -4.93
C PRO A 67 9.33 0.91 -4.22
N ALA A 68 8.62 0.89 -3.08
CA ALA A 68 8.38 -0.35 -2.34
C ALA A 68 7.56 -1.35 -3.16
N GLY A 69 6.69 -0.87 -4.04
CA GLY A 69 5.92 -1.73 -4.93
C GLY A 69 6.73 -2.32 -6.08
N GLY A 70 7.93 -1.83 -6.33
CA GLY A 70 8.81 -2.38 -7.35
C GLY A 70 8.23 -2.42 -8.75
N GLY A 71 7.32 -1.51 -9.08
CA GLY A 71 6.64 -1.51 -10.37
C GLY A 71 5.50 -2.52 -10.48
N ARG A 72 5.22 -3.27 -9.43
CA ARG A 72 4.14 -4.26 -9.44
C ARG A 72 2.81 -3.64 -9.05
N PRO A 73 1.69 -4.27 -9.41
CA PRO A 73 0.38 -3.77 -8.98
C PRO A 73 0.33 -3.60 -7.47
N THR A 74 -0.21 -2.48 -7.03
CA THR A 74 -0.27 -2.13 -5.60
C THR A 74 -1.67 -1.63 -5.27
N ALA A 75 -2.28 -2.20 -4.23
CA ALA A 75 -3.59 -1.80 -3.74
C ALA A 75 -3.44 -1.07 -2.41
N PHE A 76 -4.29 -0.07 -2.20
CA PHE A 76 -4.38 0.68 -0.94
C PHE A 76 -5.76 0.46 -0.35
N VAL A 77 -5.84 -0.06 0.88
CA VAL A 77 -7.11 -0.41 1.53
C VAL A 77 -7.34 0.48 2.74
N GLY A 78 -8.51 1.09 2.79
CA GLY A 78 -8.97 1.88 3.93
C GLY A 78 -10.42 1.52 4.24
N ASP A 79 -10.67 0.86 5.37
CA ASP A 79 -11.98 0.33 5.73
C ASP A 79 -12.93 1.36 6.34
N ASN A 80 -12.48 2.59 6.50
CA ASN A 80 -13.31 3.70 7.00
C ASN A 80 -13.14 4.90 6.07
N ASP A 81 -14.07 5.87 6.18
CA ASP A 81 -14.08 7.00 5.26
C ASP A 81 -12.78 7.81 5.25
N LEU A 82 -12.22 8.08 6.43
CA LEU A 82 -11.00 8.87 6.53
C LEU A 82 -9.82 8.15 5.90
N SER A 83 -9.65 6.88 6.23
CA SER A 83 -8.57 6.06 5.67
C SER A 83 -8.72 5.89 4.17
N PHE A 84 -9.95 5.70 3.69
CA PHE A 84 -10.19 5.58 2.26
C PHE A 84 -9.85 6.88 1.51
N GLU A 85 -10.19 8.03 2.09
CA GLU A 85 -9.84 9.33 1.49
C GLU A 85 -8.32 9.49 1.37
N VAL A 86 -7.57 9.03 2.37
CA VAL A 86 -6.11 9.04 2.34
C VAL A 86 -5.61 8.13 1.21
N CYS A 87 -6.15 6.92 1.12
CA CYS A 87 -5.78 5.98 0.06
C CYS A 87 -6.05 6.56 -1.32
N ASP A 88 -7.23 7.15 -1.51
CA ASP A 88 -7.62 7.75 -2.78
C ASP A 88 -6.71 8.92 -3.16
N ALA A 89 -6.32 9.74 -2.18
CA ALA A 89 -5.38 10.84 -2.41
C ALA A 89 -4.00 10.32 -2.83
N ILE A 90 -3.53 9.25 -2.21
CA ILE A 90 -2.25 8.62 -2.56
C ILE A 90 -2.29 8.09 -3.99
N VAL A 91 -3.35 7.39 -4.35
CA VAL A 91 -3.52 6.83 -5.70
C VAL A 91 -3.54 7.93 -6.75
N ARG A 92 -4.27 9.01 -6.51
CA ARG A 92 -4.29 10.16 -7.42
C ARG A 92 -2.93 10.82 -7.56
N TYR A 93 -2.21 10.93 -6.45
CA TYR A 93 -0.88 11.54 -6.47
C TYR A 93 0.10 10.73 -7.29
N ILE A 94 0.07 9.40 -7.18
CA ILE A 94 0.93 8.51 -7.95
C ILE A 94 0.62 8.64 -9.45
N GLY A 95 -0.66 8.79 -9.81
CA GLY A 95 -1.04 9.05 -11.19
C GLY A 95 -0.77 7.91 -12.17
N GLN A 96 -0.83 6.66 -11.70
CA GLN A 96 -0.62 5.49 -12.55
C GLN A 96 -1.82 4.55 -12.49
N PRO A 97 -2.95 4.94 -13.12
CA PRO A 97 -4.15 4.09 -13.15
C PRO A 97 -3.82 2.76 -13.80
N GLY A 98 -4.34 1.70 -13.23
CA GLY A 98 -4.03 0.36 -13.71
C GLY A 98 -2.91 -0.31 -12.93
N ARG A 99 -2.03 0.44 -12.27
CA ARG A 99 -0.98 -0.10 -11.41
C ARG A 99 -1.27 0.08 -9.94
N VAL A 100 -2.00 1.15 -9.58
CA VAL A 100 -2.40 1.42 -8.20
C VAL A 100 -3.88 1.69 -8.15
N ARG A 101 -4.53 1.24 -7.08
CA ARG A 101 -5.97 1.46 -6.88
C ARG A 101 -6.31 1.44 -5.40
N ALA A 102 -7.34 2.21 -5.03
CA ALA A 102 -7.84 2.29 -3.65
C ALA A 102 -9.09 1.44 -3.50
N PHE A 103 -9.21 0.77 -2.34
CA PHE A 103 -10.35 -0.09 -2.01
C PHE A 103 -10.79 0.16 -0.58
N ARG A 104 -12.04 -0.17 -0.28
CA ARG A 104 -12.58 -0.14 1.08
C ARG A 104 -12.48 -1.50 1.76
N ARG A 105 -12.25 -2.58 0.99
CA ARG A 105 -12.24 -3.94 1.51
C ARG A 105 -11.01 -4.68 1.03
N HIS A 106 -10.41 -5.44 1.95
CA HIS A 106 -9.23 -6.24 1.67
C HIS A 106 -9.48 -7.30 0.58
N ASP A 107 -10.62 -7.98 0.66
CA ASP A 107 -10.96 -9.05 -0.31
C ASP A 107 -11.09 -8.52 -1.73
N GLU A 108 -11.64 -7.32 -1.90
CA GLU A 108 -11.72 -6.68 -3.21
C GLU A 108 -10.32 -6.35 -3.76
N ALA A 109 -9.42 -5.90 -2.88
CA ALA A 109 -8.05 -5.60 -3.25
C ALA A 109 -7.31 -6.87 -3.71
N GLU A 110 -7.45 -7.97 -2.98
CA GLU A 110 -6.83 -9.24 -3.37
C GLU A 110 -7.37 -9.74 -4.71
N THR A 111 -8.67 -9.63 -4.93
CA THR A 111 -9.30 -10.04 -6.21
C THR A 111 -8.72 -9.22 -7.36
N TRP A 112 -8.63 -7.91 -7.19
CA TRP A 112 -8.06 -7.05 -8.22
C TRP A 112 -6.61 -7.39 -8.53
N LEU A 113 -5.80 -7.65 -7.52
CA LEU A 113 -4.40 -8.02 -7.72
C LEU A 113 -4.27 -9.35 -8.48
N LYS A 114 -5.12 -10.34 -8.16
CA LYS A 114 -5.13 -11.62 -8.87
C LYS A 114 -5.51 -11.45 -10.34
N GLU A 115 -6.50 -10.61 -10.62
CA GLU A 115 -6.92 -10.31 -11.99
C GLU A 115 -5.80 -9.64 -12.78
N ARG A 116 -5.06 -8.72 -12.13
CA ARG A 116 -3.93 -8.04 -12.77
C ARG A 116 -2.81 -9.00 -13.11
N LEU A 117 -2.50 -9.95 -12.23
CA LEU A 117 -1.50 -10.97 -12.50
C LEU A 117 -1.93 -11.91 -13.62
N ALA A 118 -3.19 -12.34 -13.62
CA ALA A 118 -3.74 -13.23 -14.65
C ALA A 118 -3.75 -12.55 -16.02
N GLY A 119 -4.06 -11.25 -16.08
CA GLY A 119 -4.09 -10.50 -17.32
C GLY A 119 -2.75 -10.31 -18.00
N ARG A 120 -1.67 -10.71 -17.35
CA ARG A 120 -0.32 -10.65 -17.91
C ARG A 120 0.09 -11.92 -18.62
N GLY A 121 -0.67 -12.94 -18.45
CA GLY A 121 -0.41 -14.31 -18.94
C GLY A 121 -0.11 -14.48 -20.39
#